data_efcd563ea98266b17c252681f35a79ae
#
_entry.id   efcd563ea98266b17c252681f35a79ae
#
_cell.length_a   1.000
_cell.length_b   1.000
_cell.length_c   1.000
_cell.angle_alpha   90.00
_cell.angle_beta   90.00
_cell.angle_gamma   90.00
#
_symmetry.space_group_name_H-M   'P 1'
#
loop_
_entity.id
_entity.type
_entity.pdbx_description
1 polymer ?
#
loop_
_entity_poly.entity_id
_entity_poly.type
_entity_poly.pdbx_seq_one_letter_code
_entity_poly.pdbx_strand_id
1 'polypeptide(L)'
;NDLAHATAIAVAESPGSQNPGEHYNPFFIYGGVGLGKTHLMHSIAHYILEHNPDANILYVSSEKFLNEYIDALKNSNLAEYRAKYRNVDVLLIDDIQFIGGKDAIQEELFHTFNALYEQKKQIILSSDKPPMELKNLEERLRSRFAWGVAVEIFSPDFETRMAILRSKEERDGKNIDNEEIKFIA
;
A
#
# COMPACT_ATOMS: atom_id res chain seq x y z
N ASN A 1 -4.24 12.48 -9.82
CA ASN A 1 -4.34 11.10 -9.27
C ASN A 1 -4.59 10.01 -10.33
N ASP A 2 -4.68 10.38 -11.61
CA ASP A 2 -5.01 9.45 -12.70
C ASP A 2 -3.96 8.35 -12.88
N LEU A 3 -2.67 8.69 -12.73
CA LEU A 3 -1.59 7.72 -12.80
C LEU A 3 -1.69 6.69 -11.66
N ALA A 4 -1.97 7.14 -10.43
CA ALA A 4 -2.12 6.25 -9.27
C ALA A 4 -3.30 5.30 -9.48
N HIS A 5 -4.41 5.78 -10.00
CA HIS A 5 -5.59 4.98 -10.29
C HIS A 5 -5.33 3.97 -11.41
N ALA A 6 -4.75 4.40 -12.53
CA ALA A 6 -4.42 3.53 -13.65
C ALA A 6 -3.44 2.42 -13.25
N THR A 7 -2.40 2.76 -12.47
CA THR A 7 -1.43 1.78 -11.96
C THR A 7 -2.08 0.81 -10.98
N ALA A 8 -2.96 1.30 -10.11
CA ALA A 8 -3.69 0.46 -9.17
C ALA A 8 -4.57 -0.58 -9.90
N ILE A 9 -5.26 -0.19 -10.97
CA ILE A 9 -6.03 -1.10 -11.81
C ILE A 9 -5.10 -2.16 -12.43
N ALA A 10 -3.99 -1.74 -13.05
CA ALA A 10 -3.05 -2.66 -13.68
C ALA A 10 -2.49 -3.70 -12.68
N VAL A 11 -2.15 -3.28 -11.47
CA VAL A 11 -1.70 -4.15 -10.37
C VAL A 11 -2.81 -5.11 -9.94
N ALA A 12 -4.05 -4.61 -9.83
CA ALA A 12 -5.18 -5.41 -9.39
C ALA A 12 -5.60 -6.47 -10.45
N GLU A 13 -5.49 -6.14 -11.74
CA GLU A 13 -5.80 -7.06 -12.84
C GLU A 13 -4.73 -8.16 -13.01
N SER A 14 -3.46 -7.86 -12.76
CA SER A 14 -2.35 -8.79 -12.95
C SER A 14 -1.31 -8.68 -11.83
N PRO A 15 -1.64 -9.11 -10.59
CA PRO A 15 -0.70 -9.03 -9.47
C PRO A 15 0.57 -9.84 -9.73
N GLY A 16 1.73 -9.22 -9.51
CA GLY A 16 3.03 -9.87 -9.71
C GLY A 16 3.42 -10.09 -11.16
N SER A 17 2.73 -9.49 -12.12
CA SER A 17 3.06 -9.59 -13.55
C SER A 17 4.51 -9.23 -13.82
N GLN A 18 5.14 -10.01 -14.69
CA GLN A 18 6.50 -9.77 -15.22
C GLN A 18 6.49 -9.57 -16.74
N ASN A 19 5.33 -9.24 -17.31
CA ASN A 19 5.26 -8.94 -18.73
C ASN A 19 6.14 -7.72 -19.08
N PRO A 20 6.74 -7.69 -20.27
CA PRO A 20 7.48 -6.51 -20.73
C PRO A 20 6.59 -5.25 -20.68
N GLY A 21 7.03 -4.23 -19.95
CA GLY A 21 6.31 -2.99 -19.78
C GLY A 21 5.38 -2.93 -18.56
N GLU A 22 5.20 -4.04 -17.83
CA GLU A 22 4.38 -4.13 -16.61
C GLU A 22 5.24 -4.33 -15.36
N HIS A 23 6.11 -3.37 -15.07
CA HIS A 23 7.00 -3.43 -13.91
C HIS A 23 6.37 -2.75 -12.69
N TYR A 24 5.23 -3.26 -12.23
CA TYR A 24 4.48 -2.68 -11.10
C TYR A 24 4.76 -3.36 -9.75
N ASN A 25 5.82 -4.14 -9.65
CA ASN A 25 6.19 -4.83 -8.41
C ASN A 25 7.59 -4.43 -7.94
N PRO A 26 7.73 -3.80 -6.76
CA PRO A 26 6.64 -3.40 -5.86
C PRO A 26 5.85 -2.19 -6.38
N PHE A 27 4.60 -2.07 -5.94
CA PHE A 27 3.80 -0.87 -6.10
C PHE A 27 3.92 -0.01 -4.84
N PHE A 28 4.49 1.16 -4.97
CA PHE A 28 4.76 2.06 -3.85
C PHE A 28 3.88 3.30 -3.95
N ILE A 29 3.00 3.49 -2.97
CA ILE A 29 2.04 4.60 -2.91
C ILE A 29 2.50 5.57 -1.85
N TYR A 30 2.72 6.84 -2.19
CA TYR A 30 3.11 7.84 -1.22
C TYR A 30 2.29 9.12 -1.34
N GLY A 31 2.33 9.94 -0.29
CA GLY A 31 1.60 11.19 -0.21
C GLY A 31 1.23 11.55 1.21
N GLY A 32 0.69 12.74 1.41
CA GLY A 32 0.31 13.27 2.72
C GLY A 32 -0.69 12.39 3.48
N VAL A 33 -0.82 12.67 4.76
CA VAL A 33 -1.78 11.99 5.62
C VAL A 33 -3.21 12.29 5.17
N GLY A 34 -4.08 11.27 5.21
CA GLY A 34 -5.51 11.46 4.90
C GLY A 34 -5.86 11.56 3.40
N LEU A 35 -4.91 11.35 2.50
CA LEU A 35 -5.13 11.46 1.06
C LEU A 35 -5.72 10.18 0.41
N GLY A 36 -6.00 9.14 1.18
CA GLY A 36 -6.66 7.94 0.68
C GLY A 36 -5.73 6.80 0.27
N LYS A 37 -4.46 6.79 0.69
CA LYS A 37 -3.51 5.69 0.42
C LYS A 37 -4.03 4.34 0.91
N THR A 38 -4.45 4.26 2.15
CA THR A 38 -5.05 3.07 2.76
C THR A 38 -6.30 2.62 2.01
N HIS A 39 -7.16 3.56 1.64
CA HIS A 39 -8.36 3.26 0.85
C HIS A 39 -8.02 2.65 -0.50
N LEU A 40 -7.01 3.17 -1.20
CA LEU A 40 -6.55 2.62 -2.47
C LEU A 40 -6.01 1.20 -2.31
N MET A 41 -5.22 0.94 -1.26
CA MET A 41 -4.72 -0.40 -0.95
C MET A 41 -5.86 -1.40 -0.71
N HIS A 42 -6.87 -1.03 0.07
CA HIS A 42 -8.06 -1.87 0.29
C HIS A 42 -8.85 -2.09 -1.00
N SER A 43 -8.98 -1.08 -1.84
CA SER A 43 -9.68 -1.20 -3.13
C SER A 43 -9.00 -2.20 -4.06
N ILE A 44 -7.67 -2.19 -4.11
CA ILE A 44 -6.88 -3.18 -4.86
C ILE A 44 -7.13 -4.59 -4.32
N ALA A 45 -7.04 -4.76 -3.01
CA ALA A 45 -7.26 -6.06 -2.36
C ALA A 45 -8.67 -6.61 -2.63
N HIS A 46 -9.70 -5.77 -2.53
CA HIS A 46 -11.08 -6.15 -2.84
C HIS A 46 -11.25 -6.55 -4.30
N TYR A 47 -10.71 -5.78 -5.23
CA TYR A 47 -10.77 -6.10 -6.65
C TYR A 47 -10.15 -7.47 -6.95
N ILE A 48 -8.97 -7.75 -6.41
CA ILE A 48 -8.29 -9.04 -6.59
C ILE A 48 -9.16 -10.18 -6.05
N LEU A 49 -9.74 -10.05 -4.86
CA LEU A 49 -10.59 -11.08 -4.25
C LEU A 49 -11.90 -11.30 -5.00
N GLU A 50 -12.48 -10.27 -5.59
CA GLU A 50 -13.67 -10.40 -6.42
C GLU A 50 -13.40 -11.22 -7.70
N HIS A 51 -12.20 -11.10 -8.27
CA HIS A 51 -11.81 -11.81 -9.51
C HIS A 51 -11.09 -13.13 -9.25
N ASN A 52 -10.46 -13.27 -8.09
CA ASN A 52 -9.80 -14.50 -7.63
C ASN A 52 -10.04 -14.71 -6.13
N PRO A 53 -11.17 -15.34 -5.76
CA PRO A 53 -11.53 -15.56 -4.34
C PRO A 53 -10.54 -16.43 -3.57
N ASP A 54 -9.74 -17.24 -4.26
CA ASP A 54 -8.72 -18.12 -3.66
C ASP A 54 -7.37 -17.43 -3.43
N ALA A 55 -7.22 -16.17 -3.85
CA ALA A 55 -5.99 -15.42 -3.65
C ALA A 55 -5.72 -15.20 -2.16
N ASN A 56 -4.50 -15.52 -1.73
CA ASN A 56 -4.04 -15.27 -0.37
C ASN A 56 -3.48 -13.85 -0.27
N ILE A 57 -4.29 -12.94 0.27
CA ILE A 57 -3.97 -11.51 0.40
C ILE A 57 -3.82 -11.18 1.87
N LEU A 58 -2.71 -10.54 2.22
CA LEU A 58 -2.44 -10.06 3.57
C LEU A 58 -2.22 -8.55 3.55
N TYR A 59 -3.12 -7.83 4.23
CA TYR A 59 -2.96 -6.41 4.54
C TYR A 59 -2.55 -6.23 5.99
N VAL A 60 -1.53 -5.42 6.24
CA VAL A 60 -1.03 -5.13 7.58
C VAL A 60 -0.46 -3.71 7.64
N SER A 61 -0.60 -3.03 8.78
CA SER A 61 0.20 -1.85 9.05
C SER A 61 1.64 -2.24 9.39
N SER A 62 2.61 -1.38 9.11
CA SER A 62 4.01 -1.64 9.47
C SER A 62 4.20 -1.79 10.98
N GLU A 63 3.39 -1.09 11.77
CA GLU A 63 3.36 -1.22 13.23
C GLU A 63 2.90 -2.63 13.67
N LYS A 64 1.84 -3.16 13.07
CA LYS A 64 1.39 -4.52 13.35
C LYS A 64 2.41 -5.56 12.90
N PHE A 65 3.03 -5.37 11.73
CA PHE A 65 4.12 -6.21 11.25
C PHE A 65 5.27 -6.29 12.25
N LEU A 66 5.68 -5.13 12.83
CA LEU A 66 6.68 -5.06 13.89
C LEU A 66 6.22 -5.76 15.18
N ASN A 67 5.00 -5.49 15.65
CA ASN A 67 4.51 -6.05 16.91
C ASN A 67 4.39 -7.56 16.85
N GLU A 68 3.90 -8.11 15.75
CA GLU A 68 3.83 -9.57 15.54
C GLU A 68 5.23 -10.19 15.48
N TYR A 69 6.24 -9.49 14.93
CA TYR A 69 7.63 -9.93 14.95
C TYR A 69 8.19 -10.00 16.38
N ILE A 70 7.96 -8.98 17.18
CA ILE A 70 8.38 -8.93 18.58
C ILE A 70 7.73 -10.07 19.38
N ASP A 71 6.44 -10.32 19.17
CA ASP A 71 5.72 -11.40 19.82
C ASP A 71 6.24 -12.78 19.39
N ALA A 72 6.55 -12.95 18.12
CA ALA A 72 7.15 -14.17 17.59
C ALA A 72 8.55 -14.45 18.18
N LEU A 73 9.35 -13.41 18.41
CA LEU A 73 10.63 -13.53 19.10
C LEU A 73 10.45 -13.98 20.56
N LYS A 74 9.54 -13.36 21.30
CA LYS A 74 9.26 -13.69 22.70
C LYS A 74 8.75 -15.11 22.89
N ASN A 75 7.96 -15.60 21.93
CA ASN A 75 7.32 -16.92 21.98
C ASN A 75 8.10 -18.00 21.22
N SER A 76 9.30 -17.68 20.71
CA SER A 76 10.12 -18.60 19.90
C SER A 76 9.37 -19.14 18.67
N ASN A 77 8.56 -18.30 18.02
CA ASN A 77 7.63 -18.67 16.94
C ASN A 77 7.92 -17.95 15.61
N LEU A 78 9.19 -17.64 15.35
CA LEU A 78 9.59 -16.94 14.13
C LEU A 78 9.26 -17.71 12.84
N ALA A 79 9.30 -19.04 12.87
CA ALA A 79 9.00 -19.84 11.69
C ALA A 79 7.56 -19.66 11.23
N GLU A 80 6.60 -19.60 12.15
CA GLU A 80 5.20 -19.36 11.86
C GLU A 80 4.97 -17.92 11.37
N TYR A 81 5.59 -16.93 12.01
CA TYR A 81 5.57 -15.54 11.56
C TYR A 81 6.06 -15.41 10.12
N ARG A 82 7.19 -15.99 9.79
CA ARG A 82 7.76 -15.98 8.43
C ARG A 82 6.88 -16.72 7.44
N ALA A 83 6.32 -17.85 7.80
CA ALA A 83 5.38 -18.59 6.96
C ALA A 83 4.14 -17.76 6.63
N LYS A 84 3.60 -17.02 7.60
CA LYS A 84 2.46 -16.12 7.41
C LYS A 84 2.73 -15.05 6.35
N TYR A 85 3.88 -14.38 6.42
CA TYR A 85 4.20 -13.24 5.55
C TYR A 85 4.83 -13.61 4.21
N ARG A 86 5.48 -14.77 4.12
CA ARG A 86 6.25 -15.18 2.93
C ARG A 86 5.54 -16.18 2.01
N ASN A 87 4.31 -16.56 2.34
CA ASN A 87 3.49 -17.51 1.55
C ASN A 87 2.18 -16.89 1.04
N VAL A 88 2.13 -15.58 0.94
CA VAL A 88 0.97 -14.86 0.39
C VAL A 88 1.13 -14.61 -1.11
N ASP A 89 0.04 -14.37 -1.80
CA ASP A 89 0.03 -13.96 -3.21
C ASP A 89 0.20 -12.44 -3.35
N VAL A 90 -0.34 -11.70 -2.39
CA VAL A 90 -0.25 -10.24 -2.33
C VAL A 90 0.01 -9.81 -0.89
N LEU A 91 1.08 -9.06 -0.67
CA LEU A 91 1.40 -8.43 0.61
C LEU A 91 1.23 -6.92 0.50
N LEU A 92 0.35 -6.36 1.33
CA LEU A 92 0.15 -4.92 1.46
C LEU A 92 0.61 -4.47 2.85
N ILE A 93 1.60 -3.57 2.89
CA ILE A 93 2.09 -2.99 4.14
C ILE A 93 1.86 -1.48 4.11
N ASP A 94 1.05 -1.02 5.05
CA ASP A 94 0.68 0.39 5.17
C ASP A 94 1.65 1.14 6.11
N ASP A 95 1.93 2.40 5.78
CA ASP A 95 2.72 3.33 6.58
C ASP A 95 4.14 2.83 6.91
N ILE A 96 4.89 2.46 5.87
CA ILE A 96 6.23 1.87 6.01
C ILE A 96 7.23 2.79 6.73
N GLN A 97 7.01 4.10 6.77
CA GLN A 97 7.86 5.06 7.45
C GLN A 97 8.01 4.77 8.96
N PHE A 98 7.05 4.09 9.59
CA PHE A 98 7.08 3.80 11.03
C PHE A 98 8.12 2.76 11.46
N ILE A 99 8.70 2.00 10.52
CA ILE A 99 9.82 1.10 10.82
C ILE A 99 11.20 1.79 10.70
N GLY A 100 11.22 3.08 10.39
CA GLY A 100 12.45 3.86 10.35
C GLY A 100 13.23 3.80 11.66
N GLY A 101 14.55 3.61 11.59
CA GLY A 101 15.41 3.50 12.76
C GLY A 101 15.29 2.18 13.55
N LYS A 102 14.58 1.18 13.03
CA LYS A 102 14.38 -0.13 13.67
C LYS A 102 15.03 -1.24 12.83
N ASP A 103 16.32 -1.46 13.02
CA ASP A 103 17.14 -2.29 12.13
C ASP A 103 16.66 -3.74 12.04
N ALA A 104 16.26 -4.37 13.14
CA ALA A 104 15.85 -5.77 13.15
C ALA A 104 14.60 -6.02 12.30
N ILE A 105 13.61 -5.14 12.34
CA ILE A 105 12.40 -5.29 11.52
C ILE A 105 12.66 -4.90 10.08
N GLN A 106 13.57 -3.98 9.82
CA GLN A 106 14.00 -3.65 8.46
C GLN A 106 14.70 -4.83 7.79
N GLU A 107 15.54 -5.54 8.52
CA GLU A 107 16.16 -6.78 8.03
C GLU A 107 15.12 -7.86 7.75
N GLU A 108 14.18 -8.07 8.65
CA GLU A 108 13.09 -9.04 8.45
C GLU A 108 12.23 -8.70 7.22
N LEU A 109 11.90 -7.43 7.04
CA LEU A 109 11.17 -6.97 5.87
C LEU A 109 11.99 -7.16 4.57
N PHE A 110 13.28 -6.90 4.62
CA PHE A 110 14.17 -7.12 3.47
C PHE A 110 14.13 -8.57 3.00
N HIS A 111 14.23 -9.52 3.92
CA HIS A 111 14.16 -10.95 3.59
C HIS A 111 12.75 -11.37 3.13
N THR A 112 11.71 -10.85 3.73
CA THR A 112 10.33 -11.09 3.31
C THR A 112 10.07 -10.54 1.91
N PHE A 113 10.54 -9.34 1.63
CA PHE A 113 10.48 -8.72 0.30
C PHE A 113 11.14 -9.61 -0.76
N ASN A 114 12.39 -10.02 -0.52
CA ASN A 114 13.12 -10.86 -1.47
C ASN A 114 12.42 -12.20 -1.71
N ALA A 115 11.94 -12.85 -0.65
CA ALA A 115 11.25 -14.14 -0.76
C ALA A 115 9.97 -14.04 -1.62
N LEU A 116 9.19 -12.98 -1.48
CA LEU A 116 7.98 -12.75 -2.27
C LEU A 116 8.32 -12.32 -3.71
N TYR A 117 9.28 -11.43 -3.86
CA TYR A 117 9.69 -10.91 -5.17
C TYR A 117 10.22 -12.02 -6.09
N GLU A 118 11.06 -12.91 -5.56
CA GLU A 118 11.60 -14.07 -6.30
C GLU A 118 10.49 -15.05 -6.73
N GLN A 119 9.43 -15.18 -5.94
CA GLN A 119 8.25 -15.99 -6.26
C GLN A 119 7.25 -15.27 -7.16
N LYS A 120 7.55 -14.07 -7.64
CA LYS A 120 6.66 -13.23 -8.48
C LYS A 120 5.35 -12.86 -7.77
N LYS A 121 5.40 -12.73 -6.45
CA LYS A 121 4.26 -12.28 -5.65
C LYS A 121 4.22 -10.76 -5.60
N GLN A 122 3.02 -10.19 -5.58
CA GLN A 122 2.83 -8.75 -5.57
C GLN A 122 3.09 -8.16 -4.19
N ILE A 123 3.87 -7.07 -4.15
CA ILE A 123 4.12 -6.28 -2.95
C ILE A 123 3.57 -4.87 -3.19
N ILE A 124 2.78 -4.38 -2.24
CA ILE A 124 2.20 -3.03 -2.26
C ILE A 124 2.55 -2.35 -0.93
N LEU A 125 3.15 -1.18 -1.02
CA LEU A 125 3.62 -0.43 0.15
C LEU A 125 3.05 0.98 0.12
N SER A 126 2.75 1.53 1.29
CA SER A 126 2.43 2.94 1.42
C SER A 126 3.39 3.69 2.34
N SER A 127 3.53 4.99 2.11
CA SER A 127 4.36 5.88 2.92
C SER A 127 3.88 7.33 2.82
N ASP A 128 4.37 8.16 3.72
CA ASP A 128 4.20 9.61 3.65
C ASP A 128 5.15 10.30 2.66
N LYS A 129 6.24 9.61 2.26
CA LYS A 129 7.31 10.11 1.37
C LYS A 129 7.72 9.07 0.34
N PRO A 130 8.33 9.48 -0.80
CA PRO A 130 8.87 8.54 -1.77
C PRO A 130 10.03 7.72 -1.18
N PRO A 131 10.36 6.54 -1.76
CA PRO A 131 11.35 5.63 -1.19
C PRO A 131 12.70 6.29 -0.88
N MET A 132 13.22 7.13 -1.77
CA MET A 132 14.53 7.73 -1.63
C MET A 132 14.63 8.81 -0.54
N GLU A 133 13.50 9.34 -0.10
CA GLU A 133 13.42 10.32 0.99
C GLU A 133 13.26 9.69 2.38
N LEU A 134 13.07 8.37 2.47
CA LEU A 134 12.95 7.63 3.72
C LEU A 134 14.34 7.39 4.34
N LYS A 135 14.98 8.46 4.79
CA LYS A 135 16.39 8.46 5.27
C LYS A 135 16.65 7.53 6.46
N ASN A 136 15.61 7.22 7.24
CA ASN A 136 15.71 6.33 8.41
C ASN A 136 15.56 4.85 8.04
N LEU A 137 15.33 4.53 6.76
CA LEU A 137 15.37 3.17 6.23
C LEU A 137 16.73 2.86 5.63
N GLU A 138 17.18 1.63 5.76
CA GLU A 138 18.41 1.15 5.12
C GLU A 138 18.35 1.34 3.60
N GLU A 139 19.48 1.68 3.01
CA GLU A 139 19.59 1.93 1.57
C GLU A 139 19.13 0.72 0.74
N ARG A 140 19.46 -0.50 1.18
CA ARG A 140 19.03 -1.73 0.50
C ARG A 140 17.51 -1.87 0.41
N LEU A 141 16.75 -1.47 1.46
CA LEU A 141 15.29 -1.44 1.43
C LEU A 141 14.76 -0.35 0.49
N ARG A 142 15.28 0.86 0.60
CA ARG A 142 14.89 1.98 -0.28
C ARG A 142 15.10 1.63 -1.74
N SER A 143 16.23 1.00 -2.05
CA SER A 143 16.54 0.50 -3.38
C SER A 143 15.53 -0.52 -3.88
N ARG A 144 15.12 -1.49 -3.04
CA ARG A 144 14.09 -2.48 -3.37
C ARG A 144 12.74 -1.83 -3.64
N PHE A 145 12.34 -0.86 -2.82
CA PHE A 145 11.07 -0.15 -2.98
C PHE A 145 11.03 0.65 -4.28
N ALA A 146 12.16 1.09 -4.78
CA ALA A 146 12.28 1.81 -6.04
C ALA A 146 12.34 0.90 -7.29
N TRP A 147 12.39 -0.43 -7.13
CA TRP A 147 12.49 -1.35 -8.29
C TRP A 147 11.25 -1.38 -9.18
N GLY A 148 10.09 -1.19 -8.63
CA GLY A 148 8.83 -1.15 -9.36
C GLY A 148 8.41 0.27 -9.70
N VAL A 149 7.17 0.61 -9.37
CA VAL A 149 6.62 1.94 -9.62
C VAL A 149 6.25 2.63 -8.31
N ALA A 150 6.62 3.88 -8.17
CA ALA A 150 6.21 4.75 -7.08
C ALA A 150 5.27 5.84 -7.63
N VAL A 151 4.10 5.97 -7.02
CA VAL A 151 3.10 6.96 -7.40
C VAL A 151 2.75 7.86 -6.23
N GLU A 152 2.60 9.14 -6.50
CA GLU A 152 2.16 10.12 -5.51
C GLU A 152 0.65 10.29 -5.54
N ILE A 153 0.04 10.31 -4.37
CA ILE A 153 -1.35 10.71 -4.19
C ILE A 153 -1.38 12.16 -3.74
N PHE A 154 -1.93 13.00 -4.60
CA PHE A 154 -2.07 14.42 -4.33
C PHE A 154 -3.38 14.74 -3.63
N SER A 155 -3.36 15.83 -2.87
CA SER A 155 -4.58 16.43 -2.36
C SER A 155 -5.55 16.72 -3.52
N PRO A 156 -6.83 16.39 -3.39
CA PRO A 156 -7.80 16.69 -4.42
C PRO A 156 -7.87 18.21 -4.64
N ASP A 157 -7.94 18.63 -5.87
CA ASP A 157 -8.21 20.02 -6.22
C ASP A 157 -9.64 20.43 -5.84
N PHE A 158 -9.94 21.71 -5.99
CA PHE A 158 -11.26 22.25 -5.60
C PHE A 158 -12.40 21.54 -6.33
N GLU A 159 -12.26 21.28 -7.63
CA GLU A 159 -13.31 20.64 -8.44
C GLU A 159 -13.52 19.19 -7.98
N THR A 160 -12.45 18.46 -7.72
CA THR A 160 -12.50 17.10 -7.18
C THR A 160 -13.13 17.06 -5.79
N ARG A 161 -12.81 18.01 -4.90
CA ARG A 161 -13.46 18.12 -3.58
C ARG A 161 -14.95 18.38 -3.69
N MET A 162 -15.36 19.25 -4.61
CA MET A 162 -16.77 19.51 -4.91
C MET A 162 -17.48 18.22 -5.37
N ALA A 163 -16.88 17.48 -6.29
CA ALA A 163 -17.43 16.21 -6.78
C ALA A 163 -17.59 15.16 -5.67
N ILE A 164 -16.59 15.03 -4.79
CA ILE A 164 -16.64 14.13 -3.63
C ILE A 164 -17.79 14.51 -2.69
N LEU A 165 -17.95 15.81 -2.39
CA LEU A 165 -19.01 16.28 -1.50
C LEU A 165 -20.39 16.00 -2.09
N ARG A 166 -20.57 16.23 -3.39
CA ARG A 166 -21.84 15.90 -4.08
C ARG A 166 -22.15 14.41 -4.07
N SER A 167 -21.16 13.56 -4.36
CA SER A 167 -21.34 12.11 -4.31
C SER A 167 -21.73 11.62 -2.91
N LYS A 168 -21.18 12.24 -1.86
CA LYS A 168 -21.58 11.94 -0.48
C LYS A 168 -22.98 12.44 -0.16
N GLU A 169 -23.35 13.64 -0.61
CA GLU A 169 -24.67 14.21 -0.48
C GLU A 169 -25.73 13.27 -1.07
N GLU A 170 -25.55 12.83 -2.31
CA GLU A 170 -26.45 11.89 -2.98
C GLU A 170 -26.59 10.57 -2.23
N ARG A 171 -25.45 10.01 -1.78
CA ARG A 171 -25.44 8.74 -1.04
C ARG A 171 -26.12 8.84 0.32
N ASP A 172 -25.94 9.95 1.03
CA ASP A 172 -26.48 10.17 2.37
C ASP A 172 -27.91 10.73 2.33
N GLY A 173 -28.46 10.98 1.14
CA GLY A 173 -29.82 11.52 0.95
C GLY A 173 -30.00 12.93 1.51
N LYS A 174 -28.93 13.70 1.62
CA LYS A 174 -28.92 15.08 2.08
C LYS A 174 -28.95 16.03 0.89
N ASN A 175 -29.53 17.19 1.07
CA ASN A 175 -29.52 18.25 0.07
C ASN A 175 -28.82 19.47 0.66
N ILE A 176 -27.60 19.72 0.21
CA ILE A 176 -26.76 20.83 0.68
C ILE A 176 -26.71 21.90 -0.42
N ASP A 177 -26.87 23.14 -0.07
CA ASP A 177 -26.82 24.21 -1.06
C ASP A 177 -25.44 24.31 -1.73
N ASN A 178 -25.45 24.74 -3.01
CA ASN A 178 -24.23 24.92 -3.80
C ASN A 178 -23.20 25.84 -3.15
N GLU A 179 -23.64 26.88 -2.49
CA GLU A 179 -22.75 27.85 -1.82
C GLU A 179 -22.12 27.22 -0.56
N GLU A 180 -22.89 26.41 0.17
CA GLU A 180 -22.38 25.67 1.33
C GLU A 180 -21.33 24.63 0.90
N ILE A 181 -21.58 23.86 -0.17
CA ILE A 181 -20.61 22.91 -0.73
C ILE A 181 -19.34 23.61 -1.17
N LYS A 182 -19.43 24.77 -1.84
CA LYS A 182 -18.27 25.58 -2.25
C LYS A 182 -17.45 26.07 -1.05
N PHE A 183 -18.13 26.40 0.06
CA PHE A 183 -17.47 26.88 1.27
C PHE A 183 -16.70 25.75 1.99
N ILE A 184 -17.25 24.53 1.96
CA ILE A 184 -16.63 23.34 2.58
C ILE A 184 -15.49 22.78 1.73
N ALA A 185 -15.58 22.89 0.40
CA ALA A 185 -14.60 22.35 -0.54
C ALA A 185 -13.31 23.18 -0.55
#